data_c93045f5db831981f84b62f1a87d0245
#
_entry.id   c93045f5db831981f84b62f1a87d0245
#
_cell.length_a   1.000
_cell.length_b   1.000
_cell.length_c   1.000
_cell.angle_alpha   90.00
_cell.angle_beta   90.00
_cell.angle_gamma   90.00
#
_symmetry.space_group_name_H-M   'P 1'
#
loop_
_entity.id
_entity.type
_entity.pdbx_description
1 polymer ?
#
loop_
_entity_poly.entity_id
_entity_poly.type
_entity_poly.pdbx_seq_one_letter_code
_entity_poly.pdbx_strand_id
1 'polypeptide(L)'
;SRGDRTPVLLLTAKAEVEDRIAGLDMGADDYLPKPFAMGELLARIRAMLRRKEEFTPEIVKCGDLSLIYSDDEYSSYSNIFGNAKTDITDEDKDRLIASLKSLNENSDIEDVVNVDEVIRYFVVHNFVCNFDSYTGSMIHNYYLYEEDGQLSMIPWDYNLAFGGFSAGGGGSDSATQMVNYPIDTPVSGGTIDSRPMLAWIFADESYTELYHTYFDTFISEYFESGYFENLITETENLIASYVEQDPTKFCTYEEFETGVDTLKSFCLLRAESIRGQLDGTIPSTSDGQQEDDSALVD
;
A
#
# COMPACT_ATOMS: atom_id res chain seq x y z
N SER A 1 20.68 20.66 -11.21
CA SER A 1 19.55 20.51 -10.29
C SER A 1 18.34 20.09 -11.10
N ARG A 2 17.91 18.85 -10.96
CA ARG A 2 16.61 18.41 -11.44
C ARG A 2 15.58 19.21 -10.65
N GLY A 3 14.83 20.10 -11.32
CA GLY A 3 13.79 20.88 -10.71
C GLY A 3 12.67 19.94 -10.26
N ASP A 4 12.52 19.76 -8.96
CA ASP A 4 11.35 19.10 -8.39
C ASP A 4 10.10 19.87 -8.83
N ARG A 5 9.15 19.18 -9.47
CA ARG A 5 7.89 19.73 -9.99
C ARG A 5 6.71 19.46 -9.06
N THR A 6 6.98 19.01 -7.83
CA THR A 6 5.93 18.76 -6.83
C THR A 6 5.22 20.06 -6.50
N PRO A 7 3.87 20.15 -6.67
CA PRO A 7 3.13 21.35 -6.30
C PRO A 7 3.24 21.65 -4.81
N VAL A 8 3.47 22.92 -4.48
CA VAL A 8 3.65 23.39 -3.11
C VAL A 8 2.48 24.27 -2.69
N LEU A 9 1.74 23.86 -1.66
CA LEU A 9 0.71 24.66 -1.00
C LEU A 9 1.21 25.14 0.37
N LEU A 10 1.27 26.46 0.55
CA LEU A 10 1.65 27.04 1.85
C LEU A 10 0.45 27.17 2.79
N LEU A 11 0.51 26.48 3.93
CA LEU A 11 -0.47 26.58 5.03
C LEU A 11 0.13 27.39 6.18
N THR A 12 -0.38 28.62 6.41
CA THR A 12 0.27 29.55 7.35
C THR A 12 -0.73 30.40 8.13
N ALA A 13 -0.33 30.84 9.31
CA ALA A 13 -1.12 31.80 10.12
C ALA A 13 -1.05 33.25 9.60
N LYS A 14 -0.14 33.55 8.65
CA LYS A 14 0.00 34.87 8.05
C LYS A 14 -1.07 35.06 6.97
N ALA A 15 -1.90 36.07 7.12
CA ALA A 15 -3.08 36.28 6.27
C ALA A 15 -3.00 37.56 5.42
N GLU A 16 -1.99 38.44 5.70
CA GLU A 16 -1.84 39.71 4.99
C GLU A 16 -1.51 39.50 3.51
N VAL A 17 -1.89 40.46 2.69
CA VAL A 17 -1.73 40.36 1.23
C VAL A 17 -0.23 40.27 0.84
N GLU A 18 0.62 41.03 1.54
CA GLU A 18 2.07 41.04 1.34
C GLU A 18 2.73 39.70 1.63
N ASP A 19 2.28 38.99 2.69
CA ASP A 19 2.77 37.66 3.04
C ASP A 19 2.35 36.61 1.99
N ARG A 20 1.16 36.76 1.39
CA ARG A 20 0.65 35.89 0.34
C ARG A 20 1.47 36.07 -0.96
N ILE A 21 1.72 37.33 -1.33
CA ILE A 21 2.53 37.67 -2.50
C ILE A 21 3.95 37.09 -2.31
N ALA A 22 4.57 37.33 -1.16
CA ALA A 22 5.90 36.83 -0.87
C ALA A 22 5.97 35.29 -0.92
N GLY A 23 4.95 34.57 -0.43
CA GLY A 23 4.89 33.13 -0.48
C GLY A 23 4.79 32.57 -1.91
N LEU A 24 4.00 33.20 -2.76
CA LEU A 24 3.86 32.83 -4.18
C LEU A 24 5.13 33.19 -4.97
N ASP A 25 5.73 34.32 -4.72
CA ASP A 25 6.98 34.76 -5.36
C ASP A 25 8.18 33.85 -4.98
N MET A 26 8.14 33.20 -3.81
CA MET A 26 9.13 32.21 -3.41
C MET A 26 8.95 30.83 -4.08
N GLY A 27 7.92 30.68 -4.91
CA GLY A 27 7.71 29.48 -5.71
C GLY A 27 6.63 28.51 -5.21
N ALA A 28 5.78 28.95 -4.28
CA ALA A 28 4.58 28.18 -3.92
C ALA A 28 3.55 28.27 -5.05
N ASP A 29 2.87 27.18 -5.35
CA ASP A 29 1.82 27.11 -6.37
C ASP A 29 0.48 27.65 -5.87
N ASP A 30 0.24 27.60 -4.55
CA ASP A 30 -0.93 28.21 -3.91
C ASP A 30 -0.65 28.54 -2.43
N TYR A 31 -1.54 29.31 -1.82
CA TYR A 31 -1.39 29.83 -0.46
C TYR A 31 -2.74 29.80 0.26
N LEU A 32 -2.79 29.18 1.45
CA LEU A 32 -4.00 29.09 2.25
C LEU A 32 -3.73 29.54 3.71
N PRO A 33 -4.30 30.69 4.11
CA PRO A 33 -4.13 31.19 5.49
C PRO A 33 -4.99 30.41 6.48
N LYS A 34 -4.46 30.22 7.68
CA LYS A 34 -5.20 29.67 8.83
C LYS A 34 -6.03 30.78 9.51
N PRO A 35 -7.25 30.50 10.00
CA PRO A 35 -8.00 29.23 9.92
C PRO A 35 -8.62 29.02 8.53
N PHE A 36 -8.63 27.78 8.05
CA PHE A 36 -9.25 27.40 6.77
C PHE A 36 -10.24 26.26 6.93
N ALA A 37 -11.22 26.19 6.05
CA ALA A 37 -12.11 25.04 5.98
C ALA A 37 -11.42 23.87 5.27
N MET A 38 -11.58 22.63 5.77
CA MET A 38 -11.00 21.43 5.15
C MET A 38 -11.47 21.28 3.70
N GLY A 39 -12.72 21.60 3.40
CA GLY A 39 -13.26 21.60 2.03
C GLY A 39 -12.51 22.56 1.09
N GLU A 40 -12.06 23.74 1.60
CA GLU A 40 -11.25 24.67 0.82
C GLU A 40 -9.84 24.11 0.56
N LEU A 41 -9.20 23.54 1.58
CA LEU A 41 -7.90 22.87 1.44
C LEU A 41 -7.98 21.78 0.38
N LEU A 42 -8.92 20.86 0.48
CA LEU A 42 -9.10 19.77 -0.49
C LEU A 42 -9.45 20.28 -1.90
N ALA A 43 -10.22 21.35 -2.01
CA ALA A 43 -10.53 21.96 -3.30
C ALA A 43 -9.28 22.57 -3.95
N ARG A 44 -8.41 23.22 -3.18
CA ARG A 44 -7.13 23.79 -3.67
C ARG A 44 -6.15 22.70 -4.07
N ILE A 45 -6.00 21.66 -3.28
CA ILE A 45 -5.18 20.50 -3.63
C ILE A 45 -5.65 19.91 -4.95
N ARG A 46 -6.96 19.63 -5.09
CA ARG A 46 -7.53 19.14 -6.36
C ARG A 46 -7.30 20.10 -7.52
N ALA A 47 -7.36 21.41 -7.30
CA ALA A 47 -7.12 22.40 -8.33
C ALA A 47 -5.65 22.47 -8.76
N MET A 48 -4.72 22.31 -7.83
CA MET A 48 -3.28 22.25 -8.09
C MET A 48 -2.90 20.98 -8.86
N LEU A 49 -3.48 19.85 -8.48
CA LEU A 49 -3.27 18.58 -9.18
C LEU A 49 -3.85 18.59 -10.61
N ARG A 50 -4.96 19.31 -10.87
CA ARG A 50 -5.52 19.49 -12.22
C ARG A 50 -4.67 20.38 -13.14
N ARG A 51 -3.87 21.27 -12.59
CA ARG A 51 -3.01 22.18 -13.40
C ARG A 51 -1.79 21.52 -14.02
N LYS A 52 -1.44 20.30 -13.59
CA LYS A 52 -0.53 19.40 -14.31
C LYS A 52 -1.38 18.55 -15.24
N GLU A 53 -1.48 18.99 -16.51
CA GLU A 53 -2.01 18.27 -17.66
C GLU A 53 -2.87 17.05 -17.33
N GLU A 54 -4.17 17.18 -17.57
CA GLU A 54 -5.16 16.09 -17.70
C GLU A 54 -4.79 14.76 -17.01
N PHE A 55 -4.63 14.77 -15.70
CA PHE A 55 -4.79 13.56 -14.95
C PHE A 55 -6.29 13.31 -14.84
N THR A 56 -6.89 12.80 -15.91
CA THR A 56 -8.06 11.96 -15.79
C THR A 56 -7.59 10.73 -15.01
N PRO A 57 -8.17 10.42 -13.85
CA PRO A 57 -8.10 9.06 -13.36
C PRO A 57 -8.94 8.23 -14.36
N GLU A 58 -8.37 7.86 -15.49
CA GLU A 58 -8.84 6.67 -16.14
C GLU A 58 -8.65 5.58 -15.08
N ILE A 59 -9.77 5.00 -14.65
CA ILE A 59 -9.76 3.66 -14.08
C ILE A 59 -9.17 2.83 -15.21
N VAL A 60 -7.86 2.72 -15.21
CA VAL A 60 -7.15 1.83 -16.09
C VAL A 60 -7.62 0.47 -15.62
N LYS A 61 -8.50 -0.17 -16.40
CA LYS A 61 -8.63 -1.61 -16.36
C LYS A 61 -7.26 -2.12 -16.78
N CYS A 62 -6.34 -2.18 -15.86
CA CYS A 62 -5.07 -2.84 -16.04
C CYS A 62 -5.41 -4.29 -16.37
N GLY A 63 -5.21 -4.67 -17.63
CA GLY A 63 -5.04 -6.07 -17.94
C GLY A 63 -3.92 -6.61 -17.03
N ASP A 64 -3.95 -7.88 -16.80
CA ASP A 64 -3.07 -8.64 -15.93
C ASP A 64 -1.66 -8.03 -15.76
N LEU A 65 -1.41 -7.38 -14.62
CA LEU A 65 -0.10 -6.85 -14.22
C LEU A 65 0.59 -7.81 -13.24
N SER A 66 0.38 -9.13 -13.41
CA SER A 66 1.00 -10.15 -12.56
C SER A 66 2.53 -10.11 -12.58
N LEU A 67 3.13 -9.42 -13.56
CA LEU A 67 4.57 -9.31 -13.78
C LEU A 67 5.22 -10.67 -14.13
N ILE A 68 4.42 -11.59 -14.67
CA ILE A 68 4.90 -12.89 -15.15
C ILE A 68 5.67 -12.69 -16.46
N TYR A 69 6.86 -13.27 -16.55
CA TYR A 69 7.62 -13.31 -17.80
C TYR A 69 6.92 -14.23 -18.80
N SER A 70 6.72 -13.76 -20.03
CA SER A 70 6.14 -14.51 -21.14
C SER A 70 7.18 -14.85 -22.21
N ASP A 71 7.81 -13.82 -22.75
CA ASP A 71 8.80 -13.86 -23.84
C ASP A 71 9.56 -12.53 -23.90
N ASP A 72 10.44 -12.36 -24.90
CA ASP A 72 11.25 -11.14 -25.08
C ASP A 72 10.57 -10.11 -26.01
N GLU A 73 9.29 -10.29 -26.38
CA GLU A 73 8.59 -9.40 -27.30
C GLU A 73 7.88 -8.25 -26.56
N TYR A 74 8.11 -7.00 -26.94
CA TYR A 74 7.47 -5.84 -26.33
C TYR A 74 5.95 -5.88 -26.39
N SER A 75 5.37 -6.53 -27.41
CA SER A 75 3.93 -6.68 -27.58
C SER A 75 3.27 -7.47 -26.44
N SER A 76 3.99 -8.40 -25.83
CA SER A 76 3.53 -9.21 -24.71
C SER A 76 3.34 -8.38 -23.44
N TYR A 77 4.03 -7.24 -23.33
CA TYR A 77 4.00 -6.32 -22.19
C TYR A 77 3.37 -4.97 -22.52
N SER A 78 2.56 -4.91 -23.58
CA SER A 78 1.95 -3.66 -24.05
C SER A 78 1.11 -2.96 -22.98
N ASN A 79 0.49 -3.71 -22.06
CA ASN A 79 -0.27 -3.15 -20.94
C ASN A 79 0.66 -2.44 -19.93
N ILE A 80 1.83 -3.00 -19.62
CA ILE A 80 2.80 -2.39 -18.71
C ILE A 80 3.36 -1.13 -19.36
N PHE A 81 3.86 -1.23 -20.57
CA PHE A 81 4.48 -0.12 -21.28
C PHE A 81 3.49 0.99 -21.63
N GLY A 82 2.25 0.63 -21.99
CA GLY A 82 1.19 1.59 -22.27
C GLY A 82 0.69 2.38 -21.06
N ASN A 83 0.98 1.91 -19.86
CA ASN A 83 0.63 2.54 -18.58
C ASN A 83 1.82 3.19 -17.86
N ALA A 84 2.99 3.25 -18.50
CA ALA A 84 4.15 3.92 -17.95
C ALA A 84 3.82 5.37 -17.57
N LYS A 85 4.26 5.82 -16.40
CA LYS A 85 4.03 7.18 -15.89
C LYS A 85 5.14 8.15 -16.24
N THR A 86 6.22 7.62 -16.80
CA THR A 86 7.39 8.38 -17.31
C THR A 86 7.60 8.05 -18.77
N ASP A 87 8.36 8.88 -19.48
CA ASP A 87 8.84 8.54 -20.80
C ASP A 87 9.80 7.35 -20.70
N ILE A 88 9.51 6.26 -21.41
CA ILE A 88 10.31 5.04 -21.42
C ILE A 88 11.00 4.85 -22.77
N THR A 89 12.24 4.40 -22.74
CA THR A 89 13.04 4.02 -23.91
C THR A 89 12.95 2.53 -24.19
N ASP A 90 13.50 2.10 -25.33
CA ASP A 90 13.60 0.65 -25.61
C ASP A 90 14.58 -0.03 -24.64
N GLU A 91 15.62 0.68 -24.17
CA GLU A 91 16.56 0.18 -23.16
C GLU A 91 15.84 -0.06 -21.80
N ASP A 92 14.89 0.79 -21.45
CA ASP A 92 14.07 0.61 -20.22
C ASP A 92 13.16 -0.63 -20.34
N LYS A 93 12.58 -0.84 -21.53
CA LYS A 93 11.76 -2.04 -21.80
C LYS A 93 12.57 -3.32 -21.75
N ASP A 94 13.77 -3.31 -22.34
CA ASP A 94 14.69 -4.45 -22.34
C ASP A 94 15.09 -4.81 -20.90
N ARG A 95 15.43 -3.81 -20.07
CA ARG A 95 15.75 -4.03 -18.66
C ARG A 95 14.56 -4.62 -17.89
N LEU A 96 13.36 -4.07 -18.06
CA LEU A 96 12.19 -4.60 -17.39
C LEU A 96 11.92 -6.07 -17.78
N ILE A 97 11.98 -6.42 -19.06
CA ILE A 97 11.80 -7.80 -19.52
C ILE A 97 12.86 -8.72 -18.90
N ALA A 98 14.12 -8.29 -18.86
CA ALA A 98 15.19 -9.05 -18.22
C ALA A 98 14.93 -9.24 -16.72
N SER A 99 14.49 -8.20 -16.01
CA SER A 99 14.13 -8.28 -14.59
C SER A 99 12.95 -9.23 -14.34
N LEU A 100 11.90 -9.17 -15.18
CA LEU A 100 10.78 -10.10 -15.10
C LEU A 100 11.21 -11.55 -15.31
N LYS A 101 12.16 -11.77 -16.20
CA LYS A 101 12.73 -13.10 -16.43
C LYS A 101 13.47 -13.61 -15.21
N SER A 102 14.38 -12.82 -14.64
CA SER A 102 15.09 -13.15 -13.40
C SER A 102 14.15 -13.46 -12.25
N LEU A 103 13.10 -12.64 -12.08
CA LEU A 103 12.05 -12.88 -11.07
C LEU A 103 11.33 -14.22 -11.27
N ASN A 104 10.96 -14.56 -12.50
CA ASN A 104 10.27 -15.83 -12.79
C ASN A 104 11.20 -17.06 -12.67
N GLU A 105 12.49 -16.87 -12.81
CA GLU A 105 13.52 -17.92 -12.64
C GLU A 105 14.06 -17.97 -11.19
N ASN A 106 13.64 -17.04 -10.32
CA ASN A 106 14.19 -16.82 -8.97
C ASN A 106 15.73 -16.73 -9.00
N SER A 107 16.28 -16.00 -9.98
CA SER A 107 17.72 -15.83 -10.18
C SER A 107 18.10 -14.36 -10.11
N ASP A 108 19.34 -14.10 -9.64
CA ASP A 108 19.94 -12.75 -9.63
C ASP A 108 19.04 -11.68 -8.99
N ILE A 109 18.30 -12.06 -7.94
CA ILE A 109 17.26 -11.23 -7.31
C ILE A 109 17.84 -9.89 -6.85
N GLU A 110 19.00 -9.87 -6.20
CA GLU A 110 19.65 -8.65 -5.70
C GLU A 110 20.10 -7.70 -6.83
N ASP A 111 20.26 -8.20 -8.05
CA ASP A 111 20.61 -7.37 -9.21
C ASP A 111 19.37 -6.65 -9.79
N VAL A 112 18.18 -7.24 -9.62
CA VAL A 112 16.96 -6.77 -10.28
C VAL A 112 15.87 -6.26 -9.32
N VAL A 113 16.02 -6.46 -7.99
CA VAL A 113 15.08 -6.04 -6.97
C VAL A 113 15.81 -5.30 -5.84
N ASN A 114 15.27 -4.19 -5.41
CA ASN A 114 15.62 -3.60 -4.13
C ASN A 114 15.00 -4.44 -3.01
N VAL A 115 15.76 -5.43 -2.55
CA VAL A 115 15.31 -6.45 -1.60
C VAL A 115 14.73 -5.83 -0.32
N ASP A 116 15.43 -4.83 0.26
CA ASP A 116 14.99 -4.17 1.50
C ASP A 116 13.62 -3.48 1.33
N GLU A 117 13.46 -2.69 0.28
CA GLU A 117 12.22 -1.94 0.04
C GLU A 117 11.05 -2.87 -0.31
N VAL A 118 11.28 -3.91 -1.11
CA VAL A 118 10.20 -4.82 -1.51
C VAL A 118 9.75 -5.70 -0.34
N ILE A 119 10.67 -6.19 0.51
CA ILE A 119 10.29 -6.93 1.71
C ILE A 119 9.50 -6.02 2.67
N ARG A 120 9.94 -4.78 2.92
CA ARG A 120 9.19 -3.81 3.75
C ARG A 120 7.81 -3.51 3.17
N TYR A 121 7.70 -3.36 1.86
CA TYR A 121 6.41 -3.19 1.20
C TYR A 121 5.48 -4.35 1.53
N PHE A 122 5.92 -5.60 1.36
CA PHE A 122 5.07 -6.76 1.62
C PHE A 122 4.77 -6.99 3.09
N VAL A 123 5.68 -6.65 4.02
CA VAL A 123 5.40 -6.69 5.46
C VAL A 123 4.19 -5.80 5.79
N VAL A 124 4.22 -4.52 5.40
CA VAL A 124 3.12 -3.60 5.65
C VAL A 124 1.87 -4.00 4.87
N HIS A 125 2.00 -4.34 3.59
CA HIS A 125 0.92 -4.73 2.70
C HIS A 125 0.14 -5.94 3.22
N ASN A 126 0.86 -6.99 3.64
CA ASN A 126 0.27 -8.22 4.15
C ASN A 126 -0.26 -8.06 5.58
N PHE A 127 0.33 -7.17 6.39
CA PHE A 127 -0.23 -6.82 7.69
C PHE A 127 -1.63 -6.22 7.54
N VAL A 128 -1.79 -5.24 6.66
CA VAL A 128 -3.07 -4.53 6.49
C VAL A 128 -4.08 -5.28 5.61
N CYS A 129 -3.76 -6.49 5.15
CA CYS A 129 -4.64 -7.32 4.31
C CYS A 129 -5.27 -6.54 3.14
N ASN A 130 -4.43 -5.83 2.36
CA ASN A 130 -4.91 -5.07 1.21
C ASN A 130 -5.07 -5.97 -0.02
N PHE A 131 -6.22 -6.65 -0.13
CA PHE A 131 -6.53 -7.53 -1.25
C PHE A 131 -7.07 -6.81 -2.49
N ASP A 132 -7.24 -5.50 -2.41
CA ASP A 132 -7.50 -4.65 -3.59
C ASP A 132 -6.18 -4.18 -4.24
N SER A 133 -5.17 -5.04 -4.24
CA SER A 133 -3.84 -4.73 -4.75
C SER A 133 -3.12 -5.97 -5.32
N TYR A 134 -1.80 -6.00 -5.31
CA TYR A 134 -0.97 -7.03 -5.95
C TYR A 134 -1.21 -8.46 -5.46
N THR A 135 -1.49 -8.65 -4.17
CA THR A 135 -1.77 -9.98 -3.57
C THR A 135 -3.22 -10.43 -3.73
N GLY A 136 -4.09 -9.57 -4.23
CA GLY A 136 -5.48 -9.87 -4.51
C GLY A 136 -5.71 -10.50 -5.89
N SER A 137 -7.00 -10.72 -6.23
CA SER A 137 -7.40 -11.35 -7.49
C SER A 137 -7.32 -10.42 -8.69
N MET A 138 -7.37 -9.11 -8.50
CA MET A 138 -7.40 -8.12 -9.59
C MET A 138 -6.01 -7.58 -9.97
N ILE A 139 -5.00 -7.76 -9.12
CA ILE A 139 -3.60 -7.43 -9.37
C ILE A 139 -3.43 -5.99 -9.88
N HIS A 140 -3.83 -5.02 -9.08
CA HIS A 140 -3.77 -3.59 -9.39
C HIS A 140 -3.41 -2.77 -8.14
N ASN A 141 -3.61 -1.45 -8.15
CA ASN A 141 -3.37 -0.54 -7.01
C ASN A 141 -1.96 -0.61 -6.44
N TYR A 142 -0.97 -0.64 -7.32
CA TYR A 142 0.44 -0.44 -7.02
C TYR A 142 1.14 0.19 -8.21
N TYR A 143 2.31 0.78 -7.98
CA TYR A 143 3.23 1.15 -9.04
C TYR A 143 4.51 0.32 -8.92
N LEU A 144 5.01 -0.11 -10.07
CA LEU A 144 6.36 -0.64 -10.18
C LEU A 144 7.31 0.52 -10.46
N TYR A 145 8.37 0.62 -9.68
CA TYR A 145 9.40 1.64 -9.81
C TYR A 145 10.75 0.98 -10.06
N GLU A 146 11.53 1.54 -10.97
CA GLU A 146 12.89 1.08 -11.24
C GLU A 146 13.87 2.22 -10.99
N GLU A 147 14.91 1.96 -10.22
CA GLU A 147 16.05 2.85 -10.01
C GLU A 147 17.33 2.05 -10.05
N ASP A 148 18.29 2.50 -10.87
CA ASP A 148 19.61 1.85 -11.05
C ASP A 148 19.53 0.34 -11.41
N GLY A 149 18.46 -0.08 -12.11
CA GLY A 149 18.22 -1.45 -12.54
C GLY A 149 17.46 -2.33 -11.54
N GLN A 150 17.16 -1.81 -10.35
CA GLN A 150 16.42 -2.55 -9.32
C GLN A 150 14.97 -2.09 -9.24
N LEU A 151 14.07 -3.07 -9.16
CA LEU A 151 12.63 -2.86 -9.03
C LEU A 151 12.23 -2.69 -7.57
N SER A 152 11.33 -1.74 -7.34
CA SER A 152 10.62 -1.53 -6.06
C SER A 152 9.13 -1.41 -6.30
N MET A 153 8.32 -1.58 -5.25
CA MET A 153 6.87 -1.41 -5.29
C MET A 153 6.44 -0.19 -4.50
N ILE A 154 5.61 0.66 -5.12
CA ILE A 154 5.02 1.83 -4.45
C ILE A 154 3.56 1.53 -4.16
N PRO A 155 3.11 1.65 -2.90
CA PRO A 155 1.71 1.43 -2.53
C PRO A 155 0.80 2.50 -3.12
N TRP A 156 -0.41 2.08 -3.55
CA TRP A 156 -1.42 2.95 -4.08
C TRP A 156 -2.81 2.50 -3.65
N ASP A 157 -3.70 3.47 -3.33
CA ASP A 157 -5.13 3.25 -3.08
C ASP A 157 -5.44 2.25 -1.95
N TYR A 158 -4.97 2.54 -0.74
CA TYR A 158 -5.14 1.69 0.45
C TYR A 158 -6.47 1.94 1.19
N ASN A 159 -7.45 2.60 0.56
CA ASN A 159 -8.76 2.90 1.16
C ASN A 159 -9.60 1.64 1.47
N LEU A 160 -9.28 0.52 0.83
CA LEU A 160 -9.89 -0.80 1.07
C LEU A 160 -8.96 -1.78 1.79
N ALA A 161 -7.88 -1.28 2.40
CA ALA A 161 -7.03 -2.08 3.29
C ALA A 161 -7.79 -2.49 4.57
N PHE A 162 -7.14 -3.23 5.43
CA PHE A 162 -7.69 -3.79 6.67
C PHE A 162 -8.90 -4.71 6.43
N GLY A 163 -8.83 -5.49 5.34
CA GLY A 163 -9.90 -6.40 4.96
C GLY A 163 -11.16 -5.72 4.41
N GLY A 164 -11.09 -4.42 4.10
CA GLY A 164 -12.22 -3.66 3.55
C GLY A 164 -12.63 -4.08 2.14
N PHE A 165 -11.77 -4.80 1.41
CA PHE A 165 -12.09 -5.35 0.11
C PHE A 165 -12.54 -6.80 0.22
N SER A 166 -13.82 -7.05 -0.07
CA SER A 166 -14.35 -8.40 -0.22
C SER A 166 -14.76 -8.64 -1.68
N ALA A 167 -13.92 -9.34 -2.44
CA ALA A 167 -14.25 -9.75 -3.80
C ALA A 167 -15.33 -10.84 -3.79
N GLY A 168 -16.60 -10.43 -3.63
CA GLY A 168 -17.76 -11.24 -4.06
C GLY A 168 -18.12 -12.45 -3.21
N GLY A 169 -17.80 -12.48 -1.92
CA GLY A 169 -18.18 -13.57 -1.03
C GLY A 169 -18.45 -13.07 0.39
N GLY A 170 -19.61 -12.46 0.63
CA GLY A 170 -20.06 -12.15 1.98
C GLY A 170 -20.41 -13.42 2.75
N GLY A 171 -19.44 -14.05 3.39
CA GLY A 171 -19.62 -15.08 4.40
C GLY A 171 -19.19 -14.53 5.77
N SER A 172 -19.87 -14.93 6.82
CA SER A 172 -19.63 -14.51 8.21
C SER A 172 -18.29 -14.99 8.81
N ASP A 173 -17.45 -15.63 8.01
CA ASP A 173 -16.14 -16.18 8.43
C ASP A 173 -15.00 -15.17 8.30
N SER A 174 -15.35 -13.89 8.00
CA SER A 174 -14.35 -13.00 7.43
C SER A 174 -13.43 -12.34 8.45
N ALA A 175 -13.89 -12.01 9.65
CA ALA A 175 -13.07 -11.24 10.60
C ALA A 175 -11.93 -12.09 11.19
N THR A 176 -12.25 -13.29 11.71
CA THR A 176 -11.26 -14.24 12.23
C THR A 176 -10.26 -14.67 11.15
N GLN A 177 -10.74 -14.94 9.93
CA GLN A 177 -9.87 -15.26 8.80
C GLN A 177 -8.93 -14.11 8.44
N MET A 178 -9.40 -12.86 8.44
CA MET A 178 -8.57 -11.70 8.14
C MET A 178 -7.53 -11.43 9.21
N VAL A 179 -7.91 -11.55 10.49
CA VAL A 179 -6.99 -11.43 11.62
C VAL A 179 -5.87 -12.46 11.53
N ASN A 180 -6.20 -13.70 11.18
CA ASN A 180 -5.26 -14.81 11.09
C ASN A 180 -4.67 -15.02 9.69
N TYR A 181 -4.89 -14.09 8.75
CA TYR A 181 -4.45 -14.29 7.37
C TYR A 181 -2.97 -14.67 7.30
N PRO A 182 -2.61 -15.79 6.66
CA PRO A 182 -1.28 -16.37 6.75
C PRO A 182 -0.21 -15.49 6.13
N ILE A 183 0.90 -15.29 6.85
CA ILE A 183 1.99 -14.42 6.37
C ILE A 183 2.86 -15.08 5.32
N ASP A 184 2.96 -16.41 5.28
CA ASP A 184 3.78 -17.15 4.33
C ASP A 184 3.04 -17.58 3.06
N THR A 185 1.71 -17.40 3.03
CA THR A 185 0.88 -17.57 1.83
C THR A 185 -0.08 -16.40 1.63
N PRO A 186 0.42 -15.15 1.56
CA PRO A 186 -0.41 -13.95 1.68
C PRO A 186 -1.13 -13.55 0.38
N VAL A 187 -1.56 -14.50 -0.43
CA VAL A 187 -2.23 -14.26 -1.73
C VAL A 187 -3.68 -14.71 -1.68
N SER A 188 -4.62 -13.78 -1.82
CA SER A 188 -6.07 -14.07 -1.78
C SER A 188 -6.65 -14.51 -3.12
N GLY A 189 -5.91 -14.37 -4.20
CA GLY A 189 -6.37 -14.75 -5.56
C GLY A 189 -5.24 -15.33 -6.40
N GLY A 190 -5.16 -16.66 -6.47
CA GLY A 190 -4.09 -17.39 -7.16
C GLY A 190 -3.09 -18.02 -6.21
N THR A 191 -1.86 -18.20 -6.67
CA THR A 191 -0.75 -18.80 -5.90
C THR A 191 0.38 -17.80 -5.73
N ILE A 192 1.31 -18.06 -4.80
CA ILE A 192 2.53 -17.26 -4.63
C ILE A 192 3.31 -17.20 -5.96
N ASP A 193 3.47 -18.32 -6.65
CA ASP A 193 4.19 -18.39 -7.92
C ASP A 193 3.56 -17.51 -9.03
N SER A 194 2.29 -17.16 -8.89
CA SER A 194 1.63 -16.20 -9.78
C SER A 194 1.91 -14.74 -9.45
N ARG A 195 2.81 -14.47 -8.50
CA ARG A 195 3.20 -13.14 -8.00
C ARG A 195 4.72 -13.00 -7.97
N PRO A 196 5.39 -12.85 -9.13
CA PRO A 196 6.85 -12.85 -9.21
C PRO A 196 7.56 -11.86 -8.27
N MET A 197 7.01 -10.67 -8.03
CA MET A 197 7.58 -9.71 -7.07
C MET A 197 7.52 -10.18 -5.61
N LEU A 198 6.73 -11.20 -5.30
CA LEU A 198 6.58 -11.79 -3.96
C LEU A 198 7.22 -13.19 -3.87
N ALA A 199 7.16 -13.98 -4.95
CA ALA A 199 7.46 -15.40 -4.95
C ALA A 199 8.90 -15.70 -4.49
N TRP A 200 9.87 -14.89 -4.90
CA TRP A 200 11.28 -15.05 -4.54
C TRP A 200 11.54 -14.98 -3.03
N ILE A 201 10.71 -14.26 -2.28
CA ILE A 201 10.81 -14.17 -0.80
C ILE A 201 10.64 -15.56 -0.17
N PHE A 202 9.74 -16.37 -0.71
CA PHE A 202 9.43 -17.71 -0.20
C PHE A 202 10.17 -18.84 -0.93
N ALA A 203 10.89 -18.52 -2.01
CA ALA A 203 11.72 -19.47 -2.73
C ALA A 203 13.10 -19.68 -2.09
N ASP A 204 13.55 -18.75 -1.24
CA ASP A 204 14.84 -18.80 -0.54
C ASP A 204 14.62 -18.55 0.96
N GLU A 205 15.16 -19.47 1.79
CA GLU A 205 15.02 -19.43 3.25
C GLU A 205 15.58 -18.13 3.85
N SER A 206 16.67 -17.59 3.30
CA SER A 206 17.29 -16.36 3.80
C SER A 206 16.41 -15.12 3.63
N TYR A 207 15.68 -15.04 2.52
CA TYR A 207 14.71 -13.95 2.30
C TYR A 207 13.44 -14.14 3.14
N THR A 208 12.99 -15.37 3.32
CA THR A 208 11.89 -15.68 4.24
C THR A 208 12.24 -15.28 5.68
N GLU A 209 13.44 -15.63 6.16
CA GLU A 209 13.92 -15.22 7.49
C GLU A 209 14.02 -13.69 7.63
N LEU A 210 14.46 -12.99 6.58
CA LEU A 210 14.52 -11.53 6.58
C LEU A 210 13.11 -10.91 6.64
N TYR A 211 12.17 -11.46 5.88
CA TYR A 211 10.76 -11.07 5.90
C TYR A 211 10.13 -11.27 7.29
N HIS A 212 10.37 -12.41 7.94
CA HIS A 212 9.94 -12.66 9.31
C HIS A 212 10.60 -11.69 10.31
N THR A 213 11.89 -11.38 10.15
CA THR A 213 12.60 -10.40 10.98
C THR A 213 11.98 -9.00 10.86
N TYR A 214 11.56 -8.61 9.66
CA TYR A 214 10.91 -7.33 9.45
C TYR A 214 9.49 -7.31 10.01
N PHE A 215 8.74 -8.41 9.94
CA PHE A 215 7.48 -8.53 10.65
C PHE A 215 7.63 -8.42 12.16
N ASP A 216 8.60 -9.15 12.74
CA ASP A 216 8.90 -9.08 14.18
C ASP A 216 9.19 -7.64 14.60
N THR A 217 10.07 -6.95 13.87
CA THR A 217 10.40 -5.55 14.13
C THR A 217 9.16 -4.66 14.01
N PHE A 218 8.37 -4.83 12.97
CA PHE A 218 7.19 -4.02 12.71
C PHE A 218 6.13 -4.17 13.82
N ILE A 219 5.78 -5.39 14.22
CA ILE A 219 4.79 -5.59 15.28
C ILE A 219 5.31 -5.15 16.64
N SER A 220 6.60 -5.39 16.95
CA SER A 220 7.20 -4.98 18.22
C SER A 220 7.24 -3.46 18.38
N GLU A 221 7.67 -2.74 17.33
CA GLU A 221 7.84 -1.29 17.40
C GLU A 221 6.51 -0.53 17.34
N TYR A 222 5.55 -1.00 16.56
CA TYR A 222 4.31 -0.26 16.31
C TYR A 222 3.15 -0.71 17.18
N PHE A 223 3.01 -2.01 17.49
CA PHE A 223 1.84 -2.55 18.19
C PHE A 223 2.14 -2.95 19.63
N GLU A 224 3.14 -3.79 19.87
CA GLU A 224 3.47 -4.26 21.21
C GLU A 224 4.04 -3.15 22.11
N SER A 225 4.64 -2.11 21.53
CA SER A 225 5.10 -0.93 22.26
C SER A 225 3.98 -0.01 22.75
N GLY A 226 2.74 -0.18 22.28
CA GLY A 226 1.62 0.73 22.50
C GLY A 226 1.65 2.00 21.63
N TYR A 227 2.60 2.12 20.70
CA TYR A 227 2.70 3.29 19.81
C TYR A 227 1.44 3.46 18.97
N PHE A 228 0.94 2.37 18.36
CA PHE A 228 -0.27 2.41 17.52
C PHE A 228 -1.51 2.86 18.30
N GLU A 229 -1.70 2.37 19.53
CA GLU A 229 -2.85 2.76 20.36
C GLU A 229 -2.85 4.26 20.68
N ASN A 230 -1.68 4.82 20.94
CA ASN A 230 -1.52 6.26 21.14
C ASN A 230 -1.80 7.03 19.85
N LEU A 231 -1.21 6.59 18.73
CA LEU A 231 -1.35 7.24 17.43
C LEU A 231 -2.81 7.27 16.96
N ILE A 232 -3.54 6.16 17.05
CA ILE A 232 -4.95 6.11 16.62
C ILE A 232 -5.81 7.02 17.50
N THR A 233 -5.56 7.03 18.82
CA THR A 233 -6.30 7.88 19.76
C THR A 233 -6.02 9.36 19.53
N GLU A 234 -4.77 9.74 19.30
CA GLU A 234 -4.41 11.14 18.98
C GLU A 234 -5.01 11.57 17.64
N THR A 235 -4.98 10.69 16.65
CA THR A 235 -5.56 10.96 15.32
C THR A 235 -7.07 11.13 15.40
N GLU A 236 -7.76 10.23 16.08
CA GLU A 236 -9.21 10.31 16.33
C GLU A 236 -9.57 11.64 16.99
N ASN A 237 -8.92 12.00 18.10
CA ASN A 237 -9.13 13.26 18.79
C ASN A 237 -8.90 14.49 17.89
N LEU A 238 -7.94 14.40 16.98
CA LEU A 238 -7.62 15.47 16.05
C LEU A 238 -8.72 15.66 14.99
N ILE A 239 -9.30 14.59 14.47
CA ILE A 239 -10.21 14.65 13.31
C ILE A 239 -11.70 14.55 13.69
N ALA A 240 -12.07 14.04 14.87
CA ALA A 240 -13.44 13.72 15.29
C ALA A 240 -14.42 14.88 15.04
N SER A 241 -14.08 16.09 15.52
CA SER A 241 -14.95 17.26 15.35
C SER A 241 -15.13 17.69 13.88
N TYR A 242 -14.14 17.43 13.04
CA TYR A 242 -14.24 17.71 11.60
C TYR A 242 -15.12 16.68 10.90
N VAL A 243 -14.99 15.40 11.26
CA VAL A 243 -15.84 14.33 10.72
C VAL A 243 -17.31 14.56 11.14
N GLU A 244 -17.56 14.92 12.41
CA GLU A 244 -18.90 15.19 12.89
C GLU A 244 -19.59 16.31 12.09
N GLN A 245 -18.86 17.40 11.81
CA GLN A 245 -19.36 18.60 11.16
C GLN A 245 -19.33 18.58 9.64
N ASP A 246 -18.66 17.60 9.01
CA ASP A 246 -18.54 17.54 7.56
C ASP A 246 -19.89 17.22 6.90
N PRO A 247 -20.47 18.17 6.13
CA PRO A 247 -21.73 17.94 5.45
C PRO A 247 -21.60 16.95 4.27
N THR A 248 -20.37 16.59 3.87
CA THR A 248 -20.07 15.69 2.75
C THR A 248 -19.64 14.31 3.22
N LYS A 249 -19.68 14.04 4.53
CA LYS A 249 -19.32 12.72 5.04
C LYS A 249 -20.21 11.62 4.46
N PHE A 250 -19.63 10.48 4.19
CA PHE A 250 -20.30 9.30 3.61
C PHE A 250 -20.74 8.28 4.67
N CYS A 251 -20.47 8.55 5.95
CA CYS A 251 -20.91 7.75 7.10
C CYS A 251 -21.46 8.66 8.19
N THR A 252 -22.24 8.12 9.10
CA THR A 252 -22.65 8.84 10.32
C THR A 252 -21.47 8.97 11.27
N TYR A 253 -21.54 9.87 12.25
CA TYR A 253 -20.49 10.00 13.25
C TYR A 253 -20.36 8.75 14.12
N GLU A 254 -21.48 8.11 14.47
CA GLU A 254 -21.49 6.83 15.20
C GLU A 254 -20.84 5.68 14.41
N GLU A 255 -21.04 5.63 13.08
CA GLU A 255 -20.34 4.67 12.21
C GLU A 255 -18.85 4.96 12.13
N PHE A 256 -18.44 6.24 12.17
CA PHE A 256 -17.02 6.60 12.24
C PHE A 256 -16.39 6.13 13.56
N GLU A 257 -17.00 6.39 14.71
CA GLU A 257 -16.50 5.92 16.02
C GLU A 257 -16.39 4.38 16.05
N THR A 258 -17.44 3.68 15.61
CA THR A 258 -17.43 2.22 15.48
C THR A 258 -16.33 1.73 14.55
N GLY A 259 -16.10 2.43 13.44
CA GLY A 259 -15.03 2.13 12.49
C GLY A 259 -13.63 2.26 13.09
N VAL A 260 -13.39 3.30 13.91
CA VAL A 260 -12.12 3.50 14.62
C VAL A 260 -11.87 2.37 15.62
N ASP A 261 -12.88 2.01 16.43
CA ASP A 261 -12.78 0.92 17.40
C ASP A 261 -12.53 -0.44 16.71
N THR A 262 -13.21 -0.68 15.59
CA THR A 262 -13.02 -1.89 14.79
C THR A 262 -11.62 -1.96 14.20
N LEU A 263 -11.12 -0.85 13.62
CA LEU A 263 -9.77 -0.77 13.08
C LEU A 263 -8.71 -1.03 14.16
N LYS A 264 -8.90 -0.42 15.34
CA LYS A 264 -8.00 -0.63 16.48
C LYS A 264 -7.97 -2.09 16.90
N SER A 265 -9.13 -2.70 17.07
CA SER A 265 -9.26 -4.12 17.46
C SER A 265 -8.63 -5.03 16.41
N PHE A 266 -8.93 -4.82 15.13
CA PHE A 266 -8.34 -5.58 14.04
C PHE A 266 -6.81 -5.54 14.07
N CYS A 267 -6.20 -4.36 14.17
CA CYS A 267 -4.75 -4.20 14.13
C CYS A 267 -4.07 -4.88 15.33
N LEU A 268 -4.65 -4.79 16.51
CA LEU A 268 -4.07 -5.43 17.71
C LEU A 268 -4.17 -6.95 17.64
N LEU A 269 -5.34 -7.49 17.28
CA LEU A 269 -5.53 -8.93 17.08
C LEU A 269 -4.67 -9.47 15.93
N ARG A 270 -4.51 -8.70 14.85
CA ARG A 270 -3.63 -9.05 13.73
C ARG A 270 -2.16 -9.15 14.17
N ALA A 271 -1.69 -8.20 14.99
CA ALA A 271 -0.34 -8.25 15.55
C ALA A 271 -0.14 -9.48 16.46
N GLU A 272 -1.14 -9.82 17.29
CA GLU A 272 -1.13 -11.03 18.11
C GLU A 272 -1.07 -12.31 17.27
N SER A 273 -1.91 -12.41 16.24
CA SER A 273 -1.89 -13.54 15.31
C SER A 273 -0.54 -13.66 14.59
N ILE A 274 0.03 -12.55 14.09
CA ILE A 274 1.34 -12.58 13.43
C ILE A 274 2.44 -13.01 14.42
N ARG A 275 2.39 -12.57 15.68
CA ARG A 275 3.30 -13.06 16.71
C ARG A 275 3.21 -14.58 16.85
N GLY A 276 2.01 -15.13 16.92
CA GLY A 276 1.79 -16.57 16.96
C GLY A 276 2.28 -17.31 15.71
N GLN A 277 2.15 -16.68 14.52
CA GLN A 277 2.66 -17.25 13.27
C GLN A 277 4.21 -17.27 13.24
N LEU A 278 4.85 -16.22 13.73
CA LEU A 278 6.32 -16.14 13.83
C LEU A 278 6.88 -17.13 14.87
N ASP A 279 6.16 -17.33 15.98
CA ASP A 279 6.55 -18.28 17.05
C ASP A 279 6.19 -19.73 16.71
N GLY A 280 5.43 -19.98 15.64
CA GLY A 280 4.97 -21.31 15.23
C GLY A 280 3.83 -21.86 16.08
N THR A 281 3.18 -21.05 16.92
CA THR A 281 1.97 -21.44 17.68
C THR A 281 0.71 -21.36 16.83
N ILE A 282 0.71 -20.51 15.82
CA ILE A 282 -0.32 -20.40 14.77
C ILE A 282 0.34 -20.78 13.45
N PRO A 283 -0.26 -21.63 12.60
CA PRO A 283 0.30 -21.94 11.29
C PRO A 283 0.38 -20.68 10.41
N SER A 284 1.53 -20.46 9.78
CA SER A 284 1.81 -19.27 8.93
C SER A 284 1.39 -19.45 7.47
N THR A 285 0.87 -20.63 7.10
CA THR A 285 0.42 -20.96 5.75
C THR A 285 -1.07 -21.31 5.72
N SER A 286 -1.71 -21.10 4.58
CA SER A 286 -3.13 -21.44 4.37
C SER A 286 -3.42 -22.92 4.61
N ASP A 287 -2.56 -23.80 4.10
CA ASP A 287 -2.72 -25.25 4.27
C ASP A 287 -2.57 -25.63 5.73
N GLY A 288 -1.59 -25.07 6.43
CA GLY A 288 -1.40 -25.32 7.85
C GLY A 288 -2.59 -24.89 8.71
N GLN A 289 -3.20 -23.73 8.41
CA GLN A 289 -4.41 -23.26 9.12
C GLN A 289 -5.66 -24.09 8.79
N GLN A 290 -5.73 -24.68 7.61
CA GLN A 290 -6.81 -25.64 7.29
C GLN A 290 -6.65 -26.98 8.02
N GLU A 291 -5.42 -27.39 8.35
CA GLU A 291 -5.13 -28.61 9.09
C GLU A 291 -5.28 -28.42 10.61
N ASP A 292 -4.93 -27.23 11.13
CA ASP A 292 -5.04 -26.89 12.55
C ASP A 292 -5.45 -25.42 12.72
N ASP A 293 -6.71 -25.22 13.13
CA ASP A 293 -7.32 -23.92 13.43
C ASP A 293 -7.46 -23.65 14.95
N SER A 294 -6.97 -24.55 15.78
CA SER A 294 -7.22 -24.55 17.24
C SER A 294 -6.55 -23.40 18.01
N ALA A 295 -5.54 -22.77 17.41
CA ALA A 295 -4.78 -21.67 18.02
C ALA A 295 -5.05 -20.31 17.36
N LEU A 296 -6.00 -20.22 16.43
CA LEU A 296 -6.35 -18.94 15.77
C LEU A 296 -6.88 -17.93 16.78
N VAL A 297 -6.55 -16.67 16.57
CA VAL A 297 -7.04 -15.53 17.36
C VAL A 297 -8.48 -15.22 16.95
N ASP A 298 -9.36 -15.03 17.94
CA ASP A 298 -10.80 -14.73 17.76
C ASP A 298 -11.12 -13.24 18.03
#